data_83168d7345baf426d0a54f439bd32b47
#
_entry.id   83168d7345baf426d0a54f439bd32b47
#
_cell.length_a   1.000
_cell.length_b   1.000
_cell.length_c   1.000
_cell.angle_alpha   90.00
_cell.angle_beta   90.00
_cell.angle_gamma   90.00
#
_symmetry.space_group_name_H-M   'P 1'
#
loop_
_entity.id
_entity.type
_entity.pdbx_description
1 polymer ?
#
loop_
_entity_poly.entity_id
_entity_poly.type
_entity_poly.pdbx_seq_one_letter_code
_entity_poly.pdbx_strand_id
1 'polypeptide(L)'
;MADETVADGAHEDGSPACLVTGASGYIGGRLVPELLDAGHRVRCLVRTPHKLRDHPWADRVEIVRGDVTDPDSVARAMDGMDVAYYLVHALGTGRDFERTDRRAARVFGEQARLAGVKRLVYLGGLTPAGVPERELSPHLRSRAEVGRILLDSGVPTAVLRAAVIIGSGSASFEMLRYLTERLPVMVTPRWVHTRIQPIAVRDVLRLLVGCAQLPPDVSRAFDVGGPEVLTYLDMMQRYASAAGLPKRVIVRVPVLTPGLSSYWVGLVTPVPAGIARPLTESLRHEVVCHENDIERYVPSPPGHPLGLDRALALALQRVREAQVVTRWSSAAVPGAPSDPLPTDPDWAGGSLYTDVREREADVPPEALWRVVEGIGGENGWYSFPLAWAVRGWLDRLVGGVGLRRGRRDARRLRVGDSLDFWRVEEIERGRLLRLRAEMRLPGLAWLEMRVDDGDGGVRYRQRALFHPRGLLGHLYWWSVSPFHAVVFGGMARNIVRAADRTRDDAR
;
A
#
# COMPACT_ATOMS: atom_id res chain seq x y z
N MET A 1 35.68 31.19 1.13
CA MET A 1 35.44 30.80 -0.26
C MET A 1 36.06 29.42 -0.45
N ALA A 2 35.25 28.39 -0.30
CA ALA A 2 35.55 27.03 -0.71
C ALA A 2 34.29 26.53 -1.37
N ASP A 3 34.40 26.28 -2.67
CA ASP A 3 33.39 25.82 -3.61
C ASP A 3 33.23 24.32 -3.41
N GLU A 4 32.15 23.88 -2.76
CA GLU A 4 31.77 22.48 -2.68
C GLU A 4 30.98 22.12 -3.95
N THR A 5 31.72 21.67 -4.96
CA THR A 5 31.16 20.97 -6.13
C THR A 5 30.47 19.69 -5.68
N VAL A 6 29.15 19.72 -5.75
CA VAL A 6 28.28 18.52 -5.62
C VAL A 6 28.70 17.53 -6.70
N ALA A 7 29.06 16.33 -6.28
CA ALA A 7 29.45 15.24 -7.15
C ALA A 7 28.33 14.89 -8.14
N ASP A 8 28.58 15.17 -9.41
CA ASP A 8 27.80 14.77 -10.57
C ASP A 8 27.94 13.26 -10.71
N GLY A 9 26.92 12.50 -10.26
CA GLY A 9 26.84 11.06 -10.44
C GLY A 9 26.75 10.73 -11.92
N ALA A 10 27.75 10.07 -12.45
CA ALA A 10 27.87 9.65 -13.83
C ALA A 10 26.61 8.89 -14.30
N HIS A 11 25.71 9.59 -15.01
CA HIS A 11 24.68 8.98 -15.81
C HIS A 11 25.28 8.52 -17.12
N GLU A 12 24.99 7.29 -17.53
CA GLU A 12 25.40 6.81 -18.86
C GLU A 12 24.81 7.75 -19.94
N ASP A 13 25.68 8.35 -20.73
CA ASP A 13 25.35 9.24 -21.84
C ASP A 13 24.50 8.45 -22.86
N GLY A 14 23.17 8.63 -22.85
CA GLY A 14 22.24 7.98 -23.79
C GLY A 14 20.92 7.47 -23.21
N SER A 15 20.75 7.38 -21.90
CA SER A 15 19.49 6.95 -21.29
C SER A 15 18.40 8.04 -21.40
N PRO A 16 17.15 7.68 -21.83
CA PRO A 16 16.06 8.66 -21.98
C PRO A 16 15.74 9.43 -20.70
N ALA A 17 15.48 10.72 -20.85
CA ALA A 17 14.92 11.56 -19.80
C ALA A 17 13.40 11.35 -19.73
N CYS A 18 12.88 10.99 -18.56
CA CYS A 18 11.49 10.59 -18.35
C CYS A 18 10.72 11.60 -17.49
N LEU A 19 9.61 12.12 -17.99
CA LEU A 19 8.62 12.86 -17.20
C LEU A 19 7.59 11.89 -16.65
N VAL A 20 7.35 11.91 -15.34
CA VAL A 20 6.28 11.14 -14.69
C VAL A 20 5.22 12.10 -14.14
N THR A 21 3.99 12.02 -14.67
CA THR A 21 2.83 12.63 -14.03
C THR A 21 2.12 11.61 -13.16
N GLY A 22 1.51 12.06 -12.04
CA GLY A 22 0.88 11.15 -11.11
C GLY A 22 1.87 10.39 -10.19
N ALA A 23 3.09 10.91 -9.98
CA ALA A 23 4.10 10.33 -9.10
C ALA A 23 3.66 10.18 -7.63
N SER A 24 2.68 10.96 -7.17
CA SER A 24 2.05 10.79 -5.87
C SER A 24 0.94 9.72 -5.82
N GLY A 25 0.65 9.06 -6.94
CA GLY A 25 -0.33 7.98 -7.05
C GLY A 25 0.30 6.60 -6.90
N TYR A 26 -0.56 5.57 -6.83
CA TYR A 26 -0.16 4.18 -6.61
C TYR A 26 0.87 3.65 -7.61
N ILE A 27 0.60 3.81 -8.91
CA ILE A 27 1.51 3.33 -9.97
C ILE A 27 2.70 4.28 -10.13
N GLY A 28 2.45 5.59 -10.22
CA GLY A 28 3.51 6.56 -10.49
C GLY A 28 4.59 6.58 -9.42
N GLY A 29 4.20 6.53 -8.13
CA GLY A 29 5.16 6.47 -7.03
C GLY A 29 6.04 5.22 -7.00
N ARG A 30 5.53 4.10 -7.57
CA ARG A 30 6.27 2.84 -7.71
C ARG A 30 7.04 2.73 -9.02
N LEU A 31 6.62 3.48 -10.05
CA LEU A 31 7.34 3.53 -11.32
C LEU A 31 8.64 4.34 -11.23
N VAL A 32 8.63 5.42 -10.45
CA VAL A 32 9.80 6.30 -10.31
C VAL A 32 11.08 5.52 -9.94
N PRO A 33 11.13 4.71 -8.85
CA PRO A 33 12.34 3.95 -8.53
C PRO A 33 12.70 2.95 -9.62
N GLU A 34 11.75 2.30 -10.28
CA GLU A 34 12.04 1.35 -11.38
C GLU A 34 12.69 2.06 -12.58
N LEU A 35 12.28 3.29 -12.90
CA LEU A 35 12.92 4.09 -13.95
C LEU A 35 14.33 4.53 -13.55
N LEU A 36 14.53 4.95 -12.30
CA LEU A 36 15.85 5.32 -11.77
C LEU A 36 16.81 4.12 -11.76
N ASP A 37 16.32 2.94 -11.40
CA ASP A 37 17.12 1.71 -11.38
C ASP A 37 17.43 1.19 -12.79
N ALA A 38 16.59 1.54 -13.78
CA ALA A 38 16.87 1.33 -15.20
C ALA A 38 17.83 2.39 -15.81
N GLY A 39 18.37 3.32 -15.00
CA GLY A 39 19.34 4.33 -15.41
C GLY A 39 18.71 5.59 -16.04
N HIS A 40 17.39 5.75 -15.99
CA HIS A 40 16.73 6.93 -16.55
C HIS A 40 16.82 8.14 -15.61
N ARG A 41 16.97 9.32 -16.19
CA ARG A 41 16.78 10.59 -15.48
C ARG A 41 15.27 10.85 -15.35
N VAL A 42 14.77 11.11 -14.12
CA VAL A 42 13.34 11.25 -13.87
C VAL A 42 12.98 12.64 -13.37
N ARG A 43 11.98 13.25 -14.00
CA ARG A 43 11.29 14.46 -13.56
C ARG A 43 9.85 14.13 -13.19
N CYS A 44 9.36 14.65 -12.06
CA CYS A 44 7.99 14.46 -11.58
C CYS A 44 7.20 15.75 -11.65
N LEU A 45 6.08 15.77 -12.41
CA LEU A 45 5.12 16.87 -12.38
C LEU A 45 4.03 16.59 -11.34
N VAL A 46 3.95 17.43 -10.31
CA VAL A 46 2.98 17.26 -9.21
C VAL A 46 2.37 18.58 -8.76
N ARG A 47 1.09 18.55 -8.37
CA ARG A 47 0.39 19.74 -7.85
C ARG A 47 0.92 20.17 -6.48
N THR A 48 1.39 19.21 -5.71
CA THR A 48 1.72 19.38 -4.29
C THR A 48 3.07 18.73 -3.98
N PRO A 49 4.20 19.42 -4.24
CA PRO A 49 5.55 18.87 -4.10
C PRO A 49 5.87 18.26 -2.73
N HIS A 50 5.36 18.83 -1.63
CA HIS A 50 5.64 18.33 -0.28
C HIS A 50 5.15 16.88 -0.06
N LYS A 51 4.18 16.38 -0.84
CA LYS A 51 3.74 14.98 -0.77
C LYS A 51 4.83 13.99 -1.18
N LEU A 52 5.79 14.40 -1.99
CA LEU A 52 6.88 13.55 -2.43
C LEU A 52 8.11 13.61 -1.52
N ARG A 53 8.18 14.55 -0.58
CA ARG A 53 9.37 14.81 0.26
C ARG A 53 9.85 13.59 1.03
N ASP A 54 8.91 12.79 1.54
CA ASP A 54 9.21 11.63 2.38
C ASP A 54 9.40 10.33 1.58
N HIS A 55 9.39 10.40 0.23
CA HIS A 55 9.68 9.24 -0.60
C HIS A 55 11.19 8.93 -0.60
N PRO A 56 11.58 7.64 -0.54
CA PRO A 56 13.01 7.25 -0.50
C PRO A 56 13.82 7.70 -1.73
N TRP A 57 13.15 8.06 -2.80
CA TRP A 57 13.75 8.49 -4.07
C TRP A 57 13.62 10.00 -4.31
N ALA A 58 13.07 10.78 -3.37
CA ALA A 58 12.77 12.21 -3.58
C ALA A 58 13.99 13.03 -3.99
N ASP A 59 15.16 12.75 -3.40
CA ASP A 59 16.41 13.45 -3.66
C ASP A 59 17.10 13.01 -4.97
N ARG A 60 16.57 11.98 -5.64
CA ARG A 60 17.10 11.43 -6.90
C ARG A 60 16.35 11.91 -8.14
N VAL A 61 15.31 12.75 -7.97
CA VAL A 61 14.43 13.21 -9.06
C VAL A 61 14.28 14.72 -9.06
N GLU A 62 14.02 15.29 -10.23
CA GLU A 62 13.59 16.67 -10.33
C GLU A 62 12.09 16.77 -10.07
N ILE A 63 11.67 17.66 -9.17
CA ILE A 63 10.25 17.87 -8.85
C ILE A 63 9.80 19.24 -9.35
N VAL A 64 8.87 19.22 -10.32
CA VAL A 64 8.25 20.41 -10.89
C VAL A 64 6.82 20.56 -10.36
N ARG A 65 6.53 21.73 -9.79
CA ARG A 65 5.15 22.06 -9.39
C ARG A 65 4.32 22.48 -10.58
N GLY A 66 3.15 21.85 -10.76
CA GLY A 66 2.19 22.23 -11.80
C GLY A 66 0.98 21.33 -11.87
N ASP A 67 0.02 21.69 -12.71
CA ASP A 67 -1.20 20.94 -12.98
C ASP A 67 -1.23 20.47 -14.43
N VAL A 68 -1.62 19.23 -14.69
CA VAL A 68 -1.72 18.64 -16.02
C VAL A 68 -2.82 19.29 -16.90
N THR A 69 -3.71 20.08 -16.30
CA THR A 69 -4.72 20.86 -17.01
C THR A 69 -4.25 22.26 -17.41
N ASP A 70 -3.06 22.67 -16.96
CA ASP A 70 -2.44 23.96 -17.25
C ASP A 70 -1.32 23.80 -18.29
N PRO A 71 -1.49 24.36 -19.51
CA PRO A 71 -0.51 24.21 -20.59
C PRO A 71 0.92 24.67 -20.22
N ASP A 72 1.04 25.78 -19.51
CA ASP A 72 2.34 26.36 -19.17
C ASP A 72 3.10 25.48 -18.17
N SER A 73 2.38 24.88 -17.20
CA SER A 73 2.96 23.92 -16.28
C SER A 73 3.47 22.67 -16.98
N VAL A 74 2.68 22.16 -17.94
CA VAL A 74 3.03 20.96 -18.70
C VAL A 74 4.19 21.25 -19.65
N ALA A 75 4.20 22.40 -20.34
CA ALA A 75 5.30 22.81 -21.21
C ALA A 75 6.64 22.86 -20.47
N ARG A 76 6.68 23.54 -19.30
CA ARG A 76 7.89 23.61 -18.47
C ARG A 76 8.35 22.22 -18.00
N ALA A 77 7.41 21.34 -17.68
CA ALA A 77 7.77 20.01 -17.21
C ALA A 77 8.30 19.10 -18.32
N MET A 78 7.89 19.33 -19.58
CA MET A 78 8.29 18.54 -20.76
C MET A 78 9.59 19.00 -21.39
N ASP A 79 10.08 20.17 -21.05
CA ASP A 79 11.32 20.70 -21.62
C ASP A 79 12.50 19.76 -21.39
N GLY A 80 13.14 19.32 -22.48
CA GLY A 80 14.27 18.39 -22.44
C GLY A 80 13.93 16.95 -22.03
N MET A 81 12.65 16.54 -22.11
CA MET A 81 12.22 15.17 -21.84
C MET A 81 12.06 14.36 -23.12
N ASP A 82 12.53 13.11 -23.10
CA ASP A 82 12.41 12.16 -24.21
C ASP A 82 11.11 11.36 -24.14
N VAL A 83 10.74 10.91 -22.92
CA VAL A 83 9.57 10.07 -22.66
C VAL A 83 8.68 10.70 -21.61
N ALA A 84 7.36 10.71 -21.84
CA ALA A 84 6.42 11.26 -20.87
C ALA A 84 5.34 10.24 -20.50
N TYR A 85 5.25 9.94 -19.19
CA TYR A 85 4.28 9.02 -18.60
C TYR A 85 3.06 9.77 -18.11
N TYR A 86 1.90 9.45 -18.69
CA TYR A 86 0.61 9.99 -18.26
C TYR A 86 -0.08 9.00 -17.33
N LEU A 87 0.04 9.21 -16.02
CA LEU A 87 -0.51 8.33 -14.97
C LEU A 87 -1.52 9.05 -14.06
N VAL A 88 -2.08 10.14 -14.56
CA VAL A 88 -3.09 10.93 -13.83
C VAL A 88 -4.49 10.45 -14.19
N HIS A 89 -5.38 10.45 -13.20
CA HIS A 89 -6.80 10.20 -13.38
C HIS A 89 -7.60 11.02 -12.38
N ALA A 90 -8.64 11.72 -12.87
CA ALA A 90 -9.50 12.55 -12.02
C ALA A 90 -10.60 11.77 -11.26
N LEU A 91 -10.46 10.44 -11.12
CA LEU A 91 -11.41 9.60 -10.39
C LEU A 91 -11.54 10.09 -8.93
N GLY A 92 -12.78 10.30 -8.48
CA GLY A 92 -13.05 10.81 -7.13
C GLY A 92 -13.11 12.33 -7.00
N THR A 93 -12.80 13.11 -8.05
CA THR A 93 -12.85 14.59 -8.00
C THR A 93 -14.24 15.19 -8.28
N GLY A 94 -15.29 14.36 -8.43
CA GLY A 94 -16.65 14.82 -8.66
C GLY A 94 -17.32 14.24 -9.92
N ARG A 95 -18.48 14.79 -10.28
CA ARG A 95 -19.29 14.29 -11.39
C ARG A 95 -18.69 14.58 -12.79
N ASP A 96 -17.80 15.58 -12.89
CA ASP A 96 -17.21 16.06 -14.15
C ASP A 96 -15.80 15.49 -14.45
N PHE A 97 -15.42 14.38 -13.83
CA PHE A 97 -14.08 13.81 -13.99
C PHE A 97 -13.75 13.49 -15.46
N GLU A 98 -14.71 13.01 -16.28
CA GLU A 98 -14.50 12.71 -17.69
C GLU A 98 -14.07 13.96 -18.49
N ARG A 99 -14.68 15.12 -18.19
CA ARG A 99 -14.30 16.39 -18.84
C ARG A 99 -12.91 16.85 -18.41
N THR A 100 -12.58 16.68 -17.14
CA THR A 100 -11.26 17.01 -16.60
C THR A 100 -10.19 16.13 -17.23
N ASP A 101 -10.40 14.81 -17.27
CA ASP A 101 -9.49 13.84 -17.88
C ASP A 101 -9.26 14.16 -19.38
N ARG A 102 -10.34 14.43 -20.11
CA ARG A 102 -10.26 14.82 -21.54
C ARG A 102 -9.43 16.07 -21.76
N ARG A 103 -9.67 17.13 -20.95
CA ARG A 103 -8.91 18.38 -21.03
C ARG A 103 -7.43 18.14 -20.74
N ALA A 104 -7.13 17.44 -19.65
CA ALA A 104 -5.76 17.15 -19.24
C ALA A 104 -5.00 16.33 -20.31
N ALA A 105 -5.64 15.30 -20.89
CA ALA A 105 -5.03 14.51 -21.96
C ALA A 105 -4.73 15.32 -23.21
N ARG A 106 -5.63 16.24 -23.62
CA ARG A 106 -5.39 17.13 -24.76
C ARG A 106 -4.20 18.08 -24.52
N VAL A 107 -4.19 18.75 -23.36
CA VAL A 107 -3.08 19.63 -22.97
C VAL A 107 -1.77 18.84 -22.95
N PHE A 108 -1.77 17.66 -22.34
CA PHE A 108 -0.58 16.83 -22.25
C PHE A 108 -0.05 16.39 -23.62
N GLY A 109 -0.92 15.87 -24.50
CA GLY A 109 -0.53 15.45 -25.86
C GLY A 109 -0.04 16.61 -26.73
N GLU A 110 -0.71 17.77 -26.65
CA GLU A 110 -0.30 18.97 -27.40
C GLU A 110 1.06 19.48 -26.94
N GLN A 111 1.28 19.62 -25.63
CA GLN A 111 2.56 20.12 -25.12
C GLN A 111 3.69 19.11 -25.36
N ALA A 112 3.42 17.81 -25.30
CA ALA A 112 4.40 16.78 -25.66
C ALA A 112 4.87 16.92 -27.11
N ARG A 113 3.93 17.14 -28.02
CA ARG A 113 4.26 17.36 -29.43
C ARG A 113 5.08 18.64 -29.62
N LEU A 114 4.71 19.74 -28.97
CA LEU A 114 5.43 21.02 -29.06
C LEU A 114 6.84 20.96 -28.48
N ALA A 115 7.02 20.22 -27.40
CA ALA A 115 8.32 20.02 -26.76
C ALA A 115 9.22 18.97 -27.44
N GLY A 116 8.72 18.29 -28.49
CA GLY A 116 9.48 17.28 -29.23
C GLY A 116 9.69 15.98 -28.44
N VAL A 117 8.80 15.67 -27.49
CA VAL A 117 8.80 14.39 -26.76
C VAL A 117 8.72 13.23 -27.74
N LYS A 118 9.60 12.25 -27.59
CA LYS A 118 9.74 11.13 -28.53
C LYS A 118 8.72 10.01 -28.28
N ARG A 119 8.23 9.88 -27.02
CA ARG A 119 7.33 8.79 -26.62
C ARG A 119 6.36 9.25 -25.52
N LEU A 120 5.08 8.95 -25.71
CA LEU A 120 4.09 8.98 -24.63
C LEU A 120 3.80 7.54 -24.15
N VAL A 121 3.66 7.38 -22.84
CA VAL A 121 3.26 6.11 -22.23
C VAL A 121 2.05 6.37 -21.31
N TYR A 122 0.98 5.65 -21.56
CA TYR A 122 -0.27 5.76 -20.80
C TYR A 122 -0.70 4.41 -20.27
N LEU A 123 -1.08 4.34 -18.99
CA LEU A 123 -1.72 3.17 -18.41
C LEU A 123 -3.23 3.39 -18.38
N GLY A 124 -3.95 2.76 -19.29
CA GLY A 124 -5.40 2.81 -19.45
C GLY A 124 -6.11 1.62 -18.82
N GLY A 125 -7.43 1.56 -19.04
CA GLY A 125 -8.27 0.42 -18.67
C GLY A 125 -8.53 -0.49 -19.86
N LEU A 126 -8.56 -1.80 -19.62
CA LEU A 126 -8.95 -2.77 -20.65
C LEU A 126 -10.43 -2.62 -20.95
N THR A 127 -10.78 -2.56 -22.22
CA THR A 127 -12.15 -2.39 -22.69
C THR A 127 -12.74 -3.73 -23.16
N PRO A 128 -14.01 -4.02 -22.84
CA PRO A 128 -14.65 -5.25 -23.27
C PRO A 128 -14.83 -5.27 -24.80
N ALA A 129 -14.63 -6.43 -25.43
CA ALA A 129 -14.83 -6.58 -26.86
C ALA A 129 -16.29 -6.45 -27.27
N GLY A 130 -16.55 -5.83 -28.41
CA GLY A 130 -17.87 -5.75 -29.01
C GLY A 130 -18.89 -4.90 -28.24
N VAL A 131 -18.50 -4.25 -27.14
CA VAL A 131 -19.36 -3.34 -26.38
C VAL A 131 -19.21 -1.93 -26.91
N PRO A 132 -20.27 -1.29 -27.43
CA PRO A 132 -20.22 0.08 -27.87
C PRO A 132 -19.78 1.04 -26.74
N GLU A 133 -18.98 2.04 -27.04
CA GLU A 133 -18.40 2.96 -26.05
C GLU A 133 -19.46 3.64 -25.16
N ARG A 134 -20.65 3.95 -25.69
CA ARG A 134 -21.79 4.52 -24.95
C ARG A 134 -22.33 3.59 -23.83
N GLU A 135 -22.10 2.30 -23.95
CA GLU A 135 -22.57 1.27 -23.00
C GLU A 135 -21.52 0.96 -21.92
N LEU A 136 -20.28 1.45 -22.09
CA LEU A 136 -19.22 1.35 -21.09
C LEU A 136 -19.60 2.14 -19.84
N SER A 137 -19.08 1.70 -18.68
CA SER A 137 -19.14 2.53 -17.48
C SER A 137 -18.43 3.87 -17.72
N PRO A 138 -18.84 4.97 -17.07
CA PRO A 138 -18.18 6.28 -17.21
C PRO A 138 -16.67 6.18 -17.01
N HIS A 139 -16.23 5.37 -16.06
CA HIS A 139 -14.82 5.13 -15.81
C HIS A 139 -14.09 4.51 -17.02
N LEU A 140 -14.58 3.40 -17.57
CA LEU A 140 -13.95 2.75 -18.73
C LEU A 140 -13.99 3.64 -19.97
N ARG A 141 -15.08 4.36 -20.15
CA ARG A 141 -15.24 5.31 -21.27
C ARG A 141 -14.21 6.44 -21.19
N SER A 142 -14.03 7.08 -20.02
CA SER A 142 -12.99 8.11 -19.82
C SER A 142 -11.60 7.58 -20.11
N ARG A 143 -11.29 6.37 -19.62
CA ARG A 143 -9.97 5.75 -19.86
C ARG A 143 -9.72 5.47 -21.35
N ALA A 144 -10.71 4.96 -22.07
CA ALA A 144 -10.63 4.71 -23.51
C ALA A 144 -10.45 6.01 -24.29
N GLU A 145 -11.22 7.06 -23.95
CA GLU A 145 -11.13 8.38 -24.58
C GLU A 145 -9.76 9.02 -24.38
N VAL A 146 -9.21 8.99 -23.15
CA VAL A 146 -7.86 9.50 -22.85
C VAL A 146 -6.81 8.77 -23.71
N GLY A 147 -6.87 7.45 -23.80
CA GLY A 147 -5.96 6.67 -24.63
C GLY A 147 -6.00 7.09 -26.09
N ARG A 148 -7.19 7.31 -26.64
CA ARG A 148 -7.40 7.78 -28.02
C ARG A 148 -6.82 9.19 -28.24
N ILE A 149 -7.13 10.13 -27.34
CA ILE A 149 -6.59 11.50 -27.41
C ILE A 149 -5.06 11.50 -27.46
N LEU A 150 -4.41 10.67 -26.64
CA LEU A 150 -2.95 10.58 -26.59
C LEU A 150 -2.39 9.92 -27.86
N LEU A 151 -3.04 8.89 -28.42
CA LEU A 151 -2.67 8.26 -29.69
C LEU A 151 -2.78 9.27 -30.87
N ASP A 152 -3.80 10.13 -30.84
CA ASP A 152 -4.06 11.12 -31.87
C ASP A 152 -3.21 12.41 -31.70
N SER A 153 -2.35 12.48 -30.68
CA SER A 153 -1.54 13.69 -30.37
C SER A 153 -0.44 14.00 -31.41
N GLY A 154 -0.10 13.04 -32.27
CA GLY A 154 1.03 13.13 -33.20
C GLY A 154 2.37 12.72 -32.59
N VAL A 155 2.41 12.32 -31.32
CA VAL A 155 3.59 11.75 -30.67
C VAL A 155 3.44 10.22 -30.61
N PRO A 156 4.46 9.41 -30.94
CA PRO A 156 4.42 7.97 -30.78
C PRO A 156 3.96 7.58 -29.37
N THR A 157 2.86 6.83 -29.25
CA THR A 157 2.19 6.59 -27.96
C THR A 157 1.98 5.11 -27.71
N ALA A 158 2.42 4.62 -26.55
CA ALA A 158 2.09 3.30 -26.02
C ALA A 158 0.96 3.40 -25.00
N VAL A 159 -0.19 2.80 -25.28
CA VAL A 159 -1.32 2.73 -24.36
C VAL A 159 -1.41 1.31 -23.81
N LEU A 160 -0.98 1.09 -22.57
CA LEU A 160 -1.16 -0.19 -21.88
C LEU A 160 -2.56 -0.26 -21.26
N ARG A 161 -3.36 -1.25 -21.65
CA ARG A 161 -4.73 -1.45 -21.17
C ARG A 161 -4.78 -2.62 -20.21
N ALA A 162 -4.90 -2.34 -18.91
CA ALA A 162 -4.98 -3.34 -17.85
C ALA A 162 -6.41 -3.46 -17.29
N ALA A 163 -6.80 -4.68 -16.87
CA ALA A 163 -8.06 -4.90 -16.15
C ALA A 163 -7.90 -4.58 -14.66
N VAL A 164 -7.58 -5.56 -13.84
CA VAL A 164 -7.35 -5.40 -12.39
C VAL A 164 -5.87 -5.60 -12.08
N ILE A 165 -5.27 -4.61 -11.44
CA ILE A 165 -3.88 -4.66 -11.01
C ILE A 165 -3.83 -5.19 -9.58
N ILE A 166 -3.13 -6.30 -9.39
CA ILE A 166 -2.95 -6.98 -8.10
C ILE A 166 -1.69 -6.46 -7.43
N GLY A 167 -1.87 -5.79 -6.32
CA GLY A 167 -0.79 -5.30 -5.49
C GLY A 167 -1.31 -4.53 -4.29
N SER A 168 -0.64 -4.64 -3.15
CA SER A 168 -1.03 -3.96 -1.91
C SER A 168 -1.07 -2.45 -2.11
N GLY A 169 -2.21 -1.83 -1.80
CA GLY A 169 -2.46 -0.40 -2.00
C GLY A 169 -3.23 -0.05 -3.29
N SER A 170 -3.38 -0.97 -4.27
CA SER A 170 -4.26 -0.69 -5.41
C SER A 170 -5.73 -0.74 -5.00
N ALA A 171 -6.54 0.22 -5.47
CA ALA A 171 -7.95 0.31 -5.07
C ALA A 171 -8.75 -0.97 -5.36
N SER A 172 -8.54 -1.58 -6.53
CA SER A 172 -9.22 -2.81 -6.92
C SER A 172 -8.83 -4.00 -6.04
N PHE A 173 -7.54 -4.12 -5.70
CA PHE A 173 -7.06 -5.18 -4.82
C PHE A 173 -7.53 -4.96 -3.38
N GLU A 174 -7.51 -3.72 -2.88
CA GLU A 174 -8.01 -3.44 -1.53
C GLU A 174 -9.52 -3.71 -1.41
N MET A 175 -10.31 -3.41 -2.43
CA MET A 175 -11.73 -3.80 -2.43
C MET A 175 -11.89 -5.33 -2.37
N LEU A 176 -11.13 -6.09 -3.18
CA LEU A 176 -11.12 -7.56 -3.12
C LEU A 176 -10.75 -8.05 -1.71
N ARG A 177 -9.69 -7.48 -1.12
CA ARG A 177 -9.21 -7.77 0.23
C ARG A 177 -10.31 -7.56 1.26
N TYR A 178 -10.81 -6.33 1.39
CA TYR A 178 -11.78 -5.97 2.43
C TYR A 178 -13.09 -6.75 2.31
N LEU A 179 -13.59 -6.96 1.10
CA LEU A 179 -14.79 -7.78 0.89
C LEU A 179 -14.56 -9.21 1.35
N THR A 180 -13.44 -9.80 0.97
CA THR A 180 -13.12 -11.19 1.30
C THR A 180 -12.84 -11.39 2.79
N GLU A 181 -12.11 -10.46 3.42
CA GLU A 181 -11.75 -10.56 4.84
C GLU A 181 -12.94 -10.35 5.77
N ARG A 182 -13.80 -9.36 5.46
CA ARG A 182 -14.90 -8.97 6.34
C ARG A 182 -16.16 -9.81 6.19
N LEU A 183 -16.32 -10.49 5.05
CA LEU A 183 -17.55 -11.21 4.74
C LEU A 183 -17.32 -12.71 4.58
N PRO A 184 -17.58 -13.50 5.62
CA PRO A 184 -17.55 -14.97 5.52
C PRO A 184 -18.67 -15.51 4.64
N VAL A 185 -19.83 -14.83 4.61
CA VAL A 185 -20.96 -15.09 3.72
C VAL A 185 -21.22 -13.82 2.91
N MET A 186 -21.20 -13.94 1.61
CA MET A 186 -21.40 -12.82 0.68
C MET A 186 -22.68 -13.03 -0.14
N VAL A 187 -23.54 -12.02 -0.09
CA VAL A 187 -24.66 -11.90 -1.02
C VAL A 187 -24.16 -11.13 -2.24
N THR A 188 -24.07 -11.77 -3.39
CA THR A 188 -23.40 -11.20 -4.56
C THR A 188 -24.34 -11.06 -5.76
N PRO A 189 -24.18 -9.96 -6.53
CA PRO A 189 -24.83 -9.81 -7.83
C PRO A 189 -24.23 -10.76 -8.88
N ARG A 190 -24.83 -10.79 -10.06
CA ARG A 190 -24.38 -11.64 -11.18
C ARG A 190 -22.94 -11.37 -11.62
N TRP A 191 -22.45 -10.13 -11.48
CA TRP A 191 -21.11 -9.73 -11.92
C TRP A 191 -19.96 -10.48 -11.24
N VAL A 192 -20.20 -11.15 -10.11
CA VAL A 192 -19.14 -11.96 -9.46
C VAL A 192 -18.61 -13.08 -10.35
N HIS A 193 -19.38 -13.49 -11.37
CA HIS A 193 -18.99 -14.50 -12.37
C HIS A 193 -18.45 -13.88 -13.67
N THR A 194 -18.34 -12.54 -13.75
CA THR A 194 -17.73 -11.89 -14.91
C THR A 194 -16.26 -12.27 -15.00
N ARG A 195 -15.82 -12.61 -16.19
CA ARG A 195 -14.44 -13.00 -16.48
C ARG A 195 -13.54 -11.78 -16.52
N ILE A 196 -12.35 -11.94 -15.96
CA ILE A 196 -11.35 -10.89 -15.85
C ILE A 196 -9.96 -11.52 -15.95
N GLN A 197 -9.02 -10.76 -16.48
CA GLN A 197 -7.61 -11.16 -16.56
C GLN A 197 -6.76 -10.22 -15.68
N PRO A 198 -6.55 -10.56 -14.38
CA PRO A 198 -5.75 -9.73 -13.48
C PRO A 198 -4.27 -9.76 -13.85
N ILE A 199 -3.56 -8.69 -13.52
CA ILE A 199 -2.11 -8.57 -13.72
C ILE A 199 -1.43 -8.11 -12.44
N ALA A 200 -0.25 -8.65 -12.12
CA ALA A 200 0.53 -8.20 -10.98
C ALA A 200 1.12 -6.80 -11.21
N VAL A 201 1.18 -5.98 -10.18
CA VAL A 201 1.75 -4.63 -10.27
C VAL A 201 3.21 -4.65 -10.76
N ARG A 202 3.99 -5.67 -10.39
CA ARG A 202 5.37 -5.83 -10.86
C ARG A 202 5.46 -5.97 -12.38
N ASP A 203 4.54 -6.73 -12.97
CA ASP A 203 4.49 -6.90 -14.42
C ASP A 203 4.07 -5.61 -15.12
N VAL A 204 3.11 -4.87 -14.56
CA VAL A 204 2.72 -3.54 -15.08
C VAL A 204 3.90 -2.58 -15.06
N LEU A 205 4.66 -2.51 -13.96
CA LEU A 205 5.82 -1.62 -13.85
C LEU A 205 6.91 -1.99 -14.85
N ARG A 206 7.23 -3.29 -14.98
CA ARG A 206 8.17 -3.80 -15.99
C ARG A 206 7.76 -3.36 -17.42
N LEU A 207 6.49 -3.53 -17.75
CA LEU A 207 5.97 -3.14 -19.05
C LEU A 207 6.03 -1.61 -19.27
N LEU A 208 5.72 -0.82 -18.23
CA LEU A 208 5.82 0.64 -18.30
C LEU A 208 7.28 1.09 -18.55
N VAL A 209 8.24 0.53 -17.81
CA VAL A 209 9.67 0.81 -18.03
C VAL A 209 10.08 0.43 -19.45
N GLY A 210 9.72 -0.77 -19.91
CA GLY A 210 10.05 -1.24 -21.27
C GLY A 210 9.46 -0.38 -22.39
N CYS A 211 8.31 0.27 -22.14
CA CYS A 211 7.70 1.16 -23.12
C CYS A 211 8.56 2.40 -23.47
N ALA A 212 9.50 2.79 -22.61
CA ALA A 212 10.45 3.87 -22.93
C ALA A 212 11.33 3.57 -24.13
N GLN A 213 11.58 2.29 -24.41
CA GLN A 213 12.51 1.83 -25.43
C GLN A 213 11.81 1.25 -26.67
N LEU A 214 10.49 1.40 -26.80
CA LEU A 214 9.76 0.92 -27.96
C LEU A 214 10.25 1.62 -29.24
N PRO A 215 10.29 0.92 -30.40
CA PRO A 215 10.63 1.50 -31.69
C PRO A 215 9.78 2.75 -32.03
N PRO A 216 10.33 3.79 -32.62
CA PRO A 216 9.61 5.06 -32.88
C PRO A 216 8.34 4.91 -33.73
N ASP A 217 8.27 3.92 -34.59
CA ASP A 217 7.14 3.60 -35.45
C ASP A 217 5.99 2.86 -34.69
N VAL A 218 6.24 2.43 -33.47
CA VAL A 218 5.22 1.74 -32.66
C VAL A 218 4.37 2.78 -31.91
N SER A 219 3.14 3.00 -32.40
CA SER A 219 2.14 3.88 -31.76
C SER A 219 0.79 3.18 -31.76
N ARG A 220 0.46 2.54 -30.62
CA ARG A 220 -0.79 1.75 -30.49
C ARG A 220 -1.15 1.44 -29.05
N ALA A 221 -2.36 0.89 -28.89
CA ALA A 221 -2.77 0.26 -27.64
C ALA A 221 -2.33 -1.21 -27.58
N PHE A 222 -1.97 -1.66 -26.38
CA PHE A 222 -1.62 -3.04 -26.02
C PHE A 222 -2.47 -3.51 -24.86
N ASP A 223 -3.04 -4.70 -24.96
CA ASP A 223 -3.68 -5.35 -23.83
C ASP A 223 -2.62 -5.97 -22.93
N VAL A 224 -2.76 -5.76 -21.64
CA VAL A 224 -1.81 -6.30 -20.65
C VAL A 224 -2.55 -7.04 -19.54
N GLY A 225 -2.23 -8.31 -19.37
CA GLY A 225 -2.87 -9.21 -18.41
C GLY A 225 -1.89 -10.25 -17.87
N GLY A 226 -2.27 -10.85 -16.75
CA GLY A 226 -1.55 -12.01 -16.24
C GLY A 226 -1.86 -13.28 -17.05
N PRO A 227 -1.31 -14.44 -16.67
CA PRO A 227 -1.43 -15.67 -17.44
C PRO A 227 -2.81 -16.34 -17.32
N GLU A 228 -3.68 -15.87 -16.42
CA GLU A 228 -4.93 -16.56 -16.08
C GLU A 228 -6.14 -15.66 -16.32
N VAL A 229 -7.19 -16.26 -16.92
CA VAL A 229 -8.52 -15.66 -17.01
C VAL A 229 -9.37 -16.27 -15.90
N LEU A 230 -9.89 -15.45 -15.00
CA LEU A 230 -10.57 -15.85 -13.78
C LEU A 230 -11.90 -15.12 -13.64
N THR A 231 -12.76 -15.58 -12.73
CA THR A 231 -13.91 -14.79 -12.28
C THR A 231 -13.55 -14.02 -11.00
N TYR A 232 -14.32 -12.98 -10.65
CA TYR A 232 -14.15 -12.33 -9.34
C TYR A 232 -14.35 -13.30 -8.19
N LEU A 233 -15.24 -14.30 -8.36
CA LEU A 233 -15.42 -15.38 -7.40
C LEU A 233 -14.13 -16.17 -7.19
N ASP A 234 -13.46 -16.56 -8.27
CA ASP A 234 -12.19 -17.30 -8.18
C ASP A 234 -11.13 -16.47 -7.47
N MET A 235 -11.03 -15.20 -7.80
CA MET A 235 -10.10 -14.27 -7.14
C MET A 235 -10.36 -14.16 -5.64
N MET A 236 -11.63 -14.04 -5.21
CA MET A 236 -12.03 -13.99 -3.79
C MET A 236 -11.69 -15.30 -3.06
N GLN A 237 -11.95 -16.46 -3.68
CA GLN A 237 -11.63 -17.74 -3.06
C GLN A 237 -10.12 -17.98 -2.94
N ARG A 238 -9.36 -17.64 -3.99
CA ARG A 238 -7.88 -17.71 -3.95
C ARG A 238 -7.29 -16.74 -2.94
N TYR A 239 -7.84 -15.52 -2.86
CA TYR A 239 -7.46 -14.58 -1.81
C TYR A 239 -7.72 -15.16 -0.41
N ALA A 240 -8.91 -15.73 -0.17
CA ALA A 240 -9.23 -16.34 1.12
C ALA A 240 -8.23 -17.44 1.48
N SER A 241 -7.90 -18.31 0.51
CA SER A 241 -6.89 -19.36 0.70
C SER A 241 -5.52 -18.79 1.03
N ALA A 242 -5.03 -17.81 0.26
CA ALA A 242 -3.72 -17.16 0.49
C ALA A 242 -3.66 -16.44 1.85
N ALA A 243 -4.76 -15.82 2.28
CA ALA A 243 -4.88 -15.18 3.59
C ALA A 243 -5.11 -16.19 4.74
N GLY A 244 -5.25 -17.48 4.44
CA GLY A 244 -5.55 -18.55 5.40
C GLY A 244 -6.94 -18.39 6.04
N LEU A 245 -7.90 -17.88 5.31
CA LEU A 245 -9.30 -17.77 5.71
C LEU A 245 -10.09 -19.00 5.24
N PRO A 246 -11.19 -19.36 5.92
CA PRO A 246 -12.12 -20.39 5.42
C PRO A 246 -12.67 -20.00 4.06
N LYS A 247 -13.12 -21.00 3.29
CA LYS A 247 -13.79 -20.76 2.01
C LYS A 247 -14.99 -19.83 2.20
N ARG A 248 -15.14 -18.83 1.32
CA ARG A 248 -16.26 -17.88 1.37
C ARG A 248 -17.52 -18.53 0.84
N VAL A 249 -18.62 -18.39 1.58
CA VAL A 249 -19.94 -18.82 1.13
C VAL A 249 -20.56 -17.71 0.30
N ILE A 250 -20.93 -18.01 -0.94
CA ILE A 250 -21.50 -17.03 -1.87
C ILE A 250 -22.93 -17.39 -2.17
N VAL A 251 -23.84 -16.48 -1.78
CA VAL A 251 -25.28 -16.59 -2.04
C VAL A 251 -25.62 -15.65 -3.19
N ARG A 252 -26.14 -16.19 -4.27
CA ARG A 252 -26.54 -15.42 -5.46
C ARG A 252 -27.90 -14.79 -5.25
N VAL A 253 -28.00 -13.49 -5.51
CA VAL A 253 -29.29 -12.79 -5.51
C VAL A 253 -29.50 -12.10 -6.86
N PRO A 254 -30.59 -12.42 -7.58
CA PRO A 254 -30.83 -11.91 -8.92
C PRO A 254 -31.14 -10.41 -9.00
N VAL A 255 -31.45 -9.75 -7.88
CA VAL A 255 -32.10 -8.44 -7.82
C VAL A 255 -31.15 -7.28 -7.43
N LEU A 256 -29.86 -7.53 -7.14
CA LEU A 256 -28.96 -6.44 -6.76
C LEU A 256 -28.54 -5.62 -7.98
N THR A 257 -29.05 -4.39 -8.07
CA THR A 257 -28.62 -3.42 -9.07
C THR A 257 -27.18 -2.95 -8.80
N PRO A 258 -26.43 -2.47 -9.82
CA PRO A 258 -25.08 -1.93 -9.63
C PRO A 258 -25.03 -0.81 -8.59
N GLY A 259 -26.08 0.01 -8.49
CA GLY A 259 -26.22 1.08 -7.50
C GLY A 259 -26.25 0.55 -6.06
N LEU A 260 -27.10 -0.44 -5.77
CA LEU A 260 -27.19 -1.10 -4.46
C LEU A 260 -25.85 -1.80 -4.11
N SER A 261 -25.21 -2.44 -5.09
CA SER A 261 -23.91 -3.07 -4.89
C SER A 261 -22.83 -2.06 -4.49
N SER A 262 -22.83 -0.86 -5.08
CA SER A 262 -21.84 0.16 -4.76
C SER A 262 -22.01 0.75 -3.35
N TYR A 263 -23.26 0.93 -2.88
CA TYR A 263 -23.52 1.34 -1.48
C TYR A 263 -23.03 0.29 -0.48
N TRP A 264 -23.28 -0.99 -0.79
CA TRP A 264 -22.88 -2.08 0.07
C TRP A 264 -21.33 -2.23 0.12
N VAL A 265 -20.66 -2.11 -1.02
CA VAL A 265 -19.19 -2.08 -1.07
C VAL A 265 -18.65 -0.92 -0.25
N GLY A 266 -19.23 0.28 -0.34
CA GLY A 266 -18.85 1.44 0.45
C GLY A 266 -19.06 1.26 1.96
N LEU A 267 -20.06 0.45 2.38
CA LEU A 267 -20.30 0.13 3.79
C LEU A 267 -19.26 -0.85 4.33
N VAL A 268 -18.86 -1.83 3.52
CA VAL A 268 -17.97 -2.93 3.92
C VAL A 268 -16.50 -2.56 3.78
N THR A 269 -16.16 -1.69 2.83
CA THR A 269 -14.77 -1.31 2.56
C THR A 269 -14.50 0.14 2.97
N PRO A 270 -13.29 0.49 3.44
CA PRO A 270 -12.91 1.86 3.72
C PRO A 270 -12.54 2.65 2.45
N VAL A 271 -12.64 2.03 1.28
CA VAL A 271 -12.35 2.71 0.01
C VAL A 271 -13.42 3.77 -0.26
N PRO A 272 -13.04 5.04 -0.51
CA PRO A 272 -14.00 6.12 -0.71
C PRO A 272 -15.00 5.81 -1.82
N ALA A 273 -16.28 6.13 -1.59
CA ALA A 273 -17.37 5.85 -2.54
C ALA A 273 -17.13 6.43 -3.94
N GLY A 274 -16.44 7.59 -4.03
CA GLY A 274 -16.05 8.20 -5.31
C GLY A 274 -15.07 7.34 -6.14
N ILE A 275 -14.36 6.41 -5.52
CA ILE A 275 -13.47 5.45 -6.18
C ILE A 275 -14.17 4.10 -6.33
N ALA A 276 -14.78 3.60 -5.25
CA ALA A 276 -15.39 2.28 -5.21
C ALA A 276 -16.55 2.13 -6.20
N ARG A 277 -17.40 3.17 -6.33
CA ARG A 277 -18.58 3.11 -7.21
C ARG A 277 -18.25 2.96 -8.69
N PRO A 278 -17.40 3.81 -9.32
CA PRO A 278 -17.04 3.65 -10.73
C PRO A 278 -16.35 2.32 -11.02
N LEU A 279 -15.51 1.83 -10.08
CA LEU A 279 -14.87 0.53 -10.20
C LEU A 279 -15.91 -0.60 -10.16
N THR A 280 -16.84 -0.57 -9.19
CA THR A 280 -17.91 -1.58 -9.07
C THR A 280 -18.81 -1.59 -10.31
N GLU A 281 -19.15 -0.43 -10.88
CA GLU A 281 -19.93 -0.33 -12.12
C GLU A 281 -19.21 -0.97 -13.32
N SER A 282 -17.88 -0.94 -13.31
CA SER A 282 -17.07 -1.57 -14.37
C SER A 282 -17.02 -3.11 -14.29
N LEU A 283 -17.29 -3.71 -13.10
CA LEU A 283 -17.23 -5.15 -12.88
C LEU A 283 -18.26 -5.97 -13.69
N ARG A 284 -19.29 -5.32 -14.21
CA ARG A 284 -20.33 -5.96 -15.04
C ARG A 284 -19.83 -6.37 -16.43
N HIS A 285 -18.73 -5.79 -16.88
CA HIS A 285 -18.16 -6.07 -18.18
C HIS A 285 -17.06 -7.10 -18.09
N GLU A 286 -17.03 -8.04 -19.04
CA GLU A 286 -15.90 -8.94 -19.22
C GLU A 286 -14.70 -8.17 -19.76
N VAL A 287 -13.56 -8.27 -19.05
CA VAL A 287 -12.33 -7.59 -19.42
C VAL A 287 -11.18 -8.60 -19.45
N VAL A 288 -10.96 -9.16 -20.62
CA VAL A 288 -9.96 -10.17 -20.96
C VAL A 288 -9.14 -9.65 -22.12
N CYS A 289 -7.84 -9.88 -22.12
CA CYS A 289 -6.94 -9.49 -23.20
C CYS A 289 -7.30 -10.23 -24.49
N HIS A 290 -7.29 -9.50 -25.61
CA HIS A 290 -7.53 -10.05 -26.94
C HIS A 290 -6.23 -10.31 -27.69
N GLU A 291 -5.14 -9.76 -27.21
CA GLU A 291 -3.79 -9.91 -27.76
C GLU A 291 -2.75 -9.78 -26.65
N ASN A 292 -1.51 -10.12 -26.92
CA ASN A 292 -0.37 -9.94 -26.04
C ASN A 292 0.86 -9.44 -26.81
N ASP A 293 0.63 -8.61 -27.82
CA ASP A 293 1.67 -8.13 -28.75
C ASP A 293 2.79 -7.36 -28.06
N ILE A 294 2.53 -6.82 -26.88
CA ILE A 294 3.57 -6.14 -26.09
C ILE A 294 4.76 -7.05 -25.76
N GLU A 295 4.54 -8.36 -25.65
CA GLU A 295 5.60 -9.34 -25.38
C GLU A 295 6.65 -9.43 -26.50
N ARG A 296 6.33 -8.97 -27.72
CA ARG A 296 7.28 -8.89 -28.84
C ARG A 296 8.32 -7.82 -28.63
N TYR A 297 7.98 -6.77 -27.88
CA TYR A 297 8.81 -5.59 -27.64
C TYR A 297 9.42 -5.60 -26.25
N VAL A 298 8.66 -6.09 -25.26
CA VAL A 298 9.06 -6.14 -23.86
C VAL A 298 8.83 -7.58 -23.36
N PRO A 299 9.71 -8.51 -23.75
CA PRO A 299 9.54 -9.92 -23.44
C PRO A 299 9.56 -10.18 -21.91
N SER A 300 8.69 -11.08 -21.47
CA SER A 300 8.62 -11.48 -20.08
C SER A 300 9.80 -12.37 -19.71
N PRO A 301 10.48 -12.10 -18.57
CA PRO A 301 11.49 -13.02 -18.05
C PRO A 301 10.85 -14.32 -17.55
N PRO A 302 11.64 -15.40 -17.33
CA PRO A 302 11.13 -16.66 -16.81
C PRO A 302 10.31 -16.46 -15.51
N GLY A 303 9.12 -17.07 -15.47
CA GLY A 303 8.19 -16.94 -14.35
C GLY A 303 7.30 -15.69 -14.37
N HIS A 304 7.34 -14.90 -15.44
CA HIS A 304 6.45 -13.77 -15.69
C HIS A 304 5.65 -13.96 -16.98
N PRO A 305 4.48 -13.30 -17.11
CA PRO A 305 3.80 -12.56 -16.04
C PRO A 305 3.39 -13.47 -14.88
N LEU A 306 3.38 -12.89 -13.66
CA LEU A 306 3.07 -13.63 -12.43
C LEU A 306 1.62 -14.11 -12.41
N GLY A 307 1.41 -15.39 -12.04
CA GLY A 307 0.08 -15.92 -11.75
C GLY A 307 -0.52 -15.30 -10.48
N LEU A 308 -1.88 -15.36 -10.37
CA LEU A 308 -2.62 -14.72 -9.28
C LEU A 308 -2.13 -15.16 -7.89
N ASP A 309 -1.90 -16.45 -7.66
CA ASP A 309 -1.50 -16.95 -6.34
C ASP A 309 -0.15 -16.37 -5.89
N ARG A 310 0.79 -16.24 -6.83
CA ARG A 310 2.10 -15.61 -6.54
C ARG A 310 1.97 -14.10 -6.29
N ALA A 311 1.15 -13.42 -7.09
CA ALA A 311 0.85 -12.00 -6.90
C ALA A 311 0.18 -11.73 -5.53
N LEU A 312 -0.78 -12.59 -5.13
CA LEU A 312 -1.42 -12.54 -3.82
C LEU A 312 -0.42 -12.81 -2.69
N ALA A 313 0.43 -13.83 -2.83
CA ALA A 313 1.44 -14.15 -1.83
C ALA A 313 2.37 -12.96 -1.59
N LEU A 314 2.85 -12.32 -2.65
CA LEU A 314 3.71 -11.13 -2.57
C LEU A 314 2.98 -9.91 -1.96
N ALA A 315 1.71 -9.70 -2.33
CA ALA A 315 0.92 -8.61 -1.77
C ALA A 315 0.59 -8.81 -0.28
N LEU A 316 0.43 -10.08 0.17
CA LEU A 316 0.13 -10.43 1.55
C LEU A 316 1.37 -10.66 2.41
N GLN A 317 2.52 -11.03 1.82
CA GLN A 317 3.74 -11.30 2.56
C GLN A 317 4.17 -10.08 3.36
N ARG A 318 4.13 -8.90 2.78
CA ARG A 318 4.44 -7.65 3.46
C ARG A 318 3.42 -7.23 4.50
N VAL A 319 2.17 -7.61 4.34
CA VAL A 319 1.18 -7.44 5.40
C VAL A 319 1.58 -8.25 6.64
N ARG A 320 2.15 -9.44 6.44
CA ARG A 320 2.60 -10.31 7.55
C ARG A 320 3.95 -9.90 8.13
N GLU A 321 4.85 -9.35 7.32
CA GLU A 321 6.24 -9.06 7.71
C GLU A 321 6.50 -7.57 8.01
N ALA A 322 5.85 -6.66 7.29
CA ALA A 322 6.26 -5.26 7.24
C ALA A 322 5.25 -4.25 7.77
N GLN A 323 3.99 -4.58 7.95
CA GLN A 323 3.09 -3.66 8.66
C GLN A 323 3.49 -3.52 10.13
N VAL A 324 4.29 -4.44 10.62
CA VAL A 324 4.82 -4.43 11.97
C VAL A 324 6.21 -3.86 12.02
N VAL A 325 7.04 -4.24 11.06
CA VAL A 325 8.45 -3.87 11.05
C VAL A 325 8.63 -2.42 10.71
N THR A 326 7.71 -1.66 10.49
CA THR A 326 8.06 -0.28 10.35
C THR A 326 7.85 0.38 9.02
N ARG A 327 7.30 1.39 9.11
CA ARG A 327 7.71 2.59 8.37
C ARG A 327 9.15 3.05 8.71
N TRP A 328 9.95 2.28 9.51
CA TRP A 328 11.21 2.81 10.12
C TRP A 328 12.35 1.83 10.27
N SER A 329 12.32 0.58 9.81
CA SER A 329 13.47 -0.29 9.91
C SER A 329 13.87 -0.97 8.60
N SER A 330 15.13 -1.05 8.44
CA SER A 330 16.06 -1.43 7.38
C SER A 330 15.97 -2.88 6.85
N ALA A 331 14.91 -3.63 7.08
CA ALA A 331 14.74 -4.98 6.51
C ALA A 331 13.88 -4.99 5.23
N ALA A 332 13.43 -3.84 4.76
CA ALA A 332 12.78 -3.70 3.47
C ALA A 332 13.85 -3.63 2.38
N VAL A 333 13.70 -4.39 1.32
CA VAL A 333 14.41 -4.08 0.07
C VAL A 333 13.85 -2.74 -0.40
N PRO A 334 14.61 -1.64 -0.33
CA PRO A 334 14.12 -0.34 -0.74
C PRO A 334 13.62 -0.40 -2.18
N GLY A 335 12.43 0.16 -2.44
CA GLY A 335 11.87 0.25 -3.79
C GLY A 335 11.08 -0.97 -4.26
N ALA A 336 10.84 -2.00 -3.43
CA ALA A 336 9.97 -3.09 -3.85
C ALA A 336 8.53 -2.60 -4.10
N PRO A 337 7.88 -3.01 -5.22
CA PRO A 337 6.55 -2.53 -5.61
C PRO A 337 5.43 -2.73 -4.59
N SER A 338 5.62 -3.65 -3.64
CA SER A 338 4.69 -3.91 -2.54
C SER A 338 4.92 -3.01 -1.31
N ASP A 339 5.96 -2.15 -1.32
CA ASP A 339 6.24 -1.27 -0.20
C ASP A 339 5.18 -0.18 -0.07
N PRO A 340 4.71 0.12 1.18
CA PRO A 340 3.89 1.29 1.41
C PRO A 340 4.66 2.55 1.08
N LEU A 341 4.03 3.45 0.33
CA LEU A 341 4.56 4.77 0.04
C LEU A 341 3.93 5.81 0.99
N PRO A 342 4.63 6.91 1.32
CA PRO A 342 4.09 7.98 2.15
C PRO A 342 2.78 8.57 1.62
N THR A 343 2.54 8.48 0.33
CA THR A 343 1.34 8.96 -0.36
C THR A 343 0.26 7.91 -0.54
N ASP A 344 0.51 6.66 -0.15
CA ASP A 344 -0.56 5.64 -0.19
C ASP A 344 -1.70 6.05 0.73
N PRO A 345 -2.96 5.87 0.33
CA PRO A 345 -4.11 6.20 1.16
C PRO A 345 -4.14 5.38 2.46
N ASP A 346 -4.78 5.91 3.51
CA ASP A 346 -4.89 5.25 4.83
C ASP A 346 -5.60 3.88 4.78
N TRP A 347 -6.42 3.65 3.76
CA TRP A 347 -7.08 2.37 3.53
C TRP A 347 -6.22 1.35 2.76
N ALA A 348 -5.04 1.75 2.27
CA ALA A 348 -4.12 0.86 1.56
C ALA A 348 -3.41 -0.08 2.54
N GLY A 349 -3.17 -1.32 2.11
CA GLY A 349 -2.37 -2.27 2.88
C GLY A 349 -3.16 -3.09 3.92
N GLY A 350 -4.49 -2.97 3.97
CA GLY A 350 -5.33 -3.70 4.91
C GLY A 350 -5.59 -2.95 6.24
N SER A 351 -6.32 -3.58 7.14
CA SER A 351 -6.67 -2.99 8.45
C SER A 351 -5.56 -3.24 9.46
N LEU A 352 -4.96 -2.18 9.98
CA LEU A 352 -4.07 -2.23 11.14
C LEU A 352 -4.63 -1.31 12.21
N TYR A 353 -5.03 -1.88 13.33
CA TYR A 353 -5.46 -1.11 14.49
C TYR A 353 -4.24 -0.73 15.33
N THR A 354 -4.17 0.54 15.71
CA THR A 354 -3.03 1.10 16.44
C THR A 354 -3.53 1.90 17.65
N ASP A 355 -2.96 1.63 18.83
CA ASP A 355 -3.10 2.47 20.03
C ASP A 355 -1.73 3.00 20.40
N VAL A 356 -1.54 4.33 20.34
CA VAL A 356 -0.28 5.02 20.62
C VAL A 356 -0.41 5.81 21.91
N ARG A 357 0.56 5.65 22.82
CA ARG A 357 0.67 6.39 24.08
C ARG A 357 2.07 6.97 24.18
N GLU A 358 2.14 8.30 24.39
CA GLU A 358 3.41 9.02 24.56
C GLU A 358 3.42 9.70 25.93
N ARG A 359 4.58 9.73 26.57
CA ARG A 359 4.83 10.38 27.83
C ARG A 359 6.23 10.98 27.82
N GLU A 360 6.35 12.17 28.33
CA GLU A 360 7.64 12.77 28.64
C GLU A 360 8.04 12.37 30.06
N ALA A 361 9.34 12.18 30.28
CA ALA A 361 9.92 11.79 31.56
C ALA A 361 11.21 12.58 31.80
N ASP A 362 11.36 13.17 32.98
CA ASP A 362 12.59 13.85 33.42
C ASP A 362 13.51 12.86 34.13
N VAL A 363 13.92 11.83 33.40
CA VAL A 363 14.84 10.76 33.87
C VAL A 363 15.91 10.50 32.82
N PRO A 364 17.07 9.95 33.21
CA PRO A 364 18.06 9.48 32.25
C PRO A 364 17.48 8.37 31.37
N PRO A 365 17.80 8.33 30.05
CA PRO A 365 17.33 7.31 29.12
C PRO A 365 17.55 5.88 29.62
N GLU A 366 18.68 5.66 30.27
CA GLU A 366 19.07 4.35 30.80
C GLU A 366 18.19 3.90 31.98
N ALA A 367 17.66 4.84 32.76
CA ALA A 367 16.75 4.54 33.87
C ALA A 367 15.41 4.07 33.33
N LEU A 368 14.88 4.77 32.31
CA LEU A 368 13.64 4.39 31.66
C LEU A 368 13.80 3.06 30.88
N TRP A 369 14.94 2.89 30.20
CA TRP A 369 15.23 1.64 29.48
C TRP A 369 15.32 0.42 30.39
N ARG A 370 15.91 0.55 31.59
CA ARG A 370 15.95 -0.54 32.57
C ARG A 370 14.56 -1.02 32.97
N VAL A 371 13.59 -0.11 33.08
CA VAL A 371 12.19 -0.47 33.37
C VAL A 371 11.56 -1.15 32.17
N VAL A 372 11.78 -0.65 30.95
CA VAL A 372 11.28 -1.24 29.70
C VAL A 372 11.88 -2.64 29.49
N GLU A 373 13.19 -2.81 29.60
CA GLU A 373 13.85 -4.11 29.45
C GLU A 373 13.48 -5.07 30.61
N GLY A 374 13.11 -4.53 31.78
CA GLY A 374 12.70 -5.26 32.96
C GLY A 374 11.25 -5.75 32.95
N ILE A 375 10.43 -5.42 31.97
CA ILE A 375 8.99 -5.72 31.93
C ILE A 375 8.69 -7.23 31.91
N GLY A 376 7.56 -7.63 32.51
CA GLY A 376 7.09 -9.01 32.54
C GLY A 376 7.73 -9.86 33.67
N GLY A 377 7.32 -11.13 33.76
CA GLY A 377 7.75 -12.02 34.83
C GLY A 377 7.36 -11.48 36.21
N GLU A 378 8.31 -11.50 37.16
CA GLU A 378 8.09 -11.03 38.55
C GLU A 378 7.80 -9.52 38.65
N ASN A 379 8.34 -8.70 37.72
CA ASN A 379 8.11 -7.26 37.69
C ASN A 379 6.73 -6.87 37.14
N GLY A 380 6.03 -7.80 36.49
CA GLY A 380 4.72 -7.60 35.93
C GLY A 380 4.68 -6.64 34.73
N TRP A 381 3.47 -6.22 34.32
CA TRP A 381 3.23 -5.41 33.12
C TRP A 381 2.92 -3.94 33.41
N TYR A 382 3.21 -3.48 34.62
CA TYR A 382 2.96 -2.09 35.06
C TYR A 382 1.53 -1.58 34.82
N SER A 383 0.55 -2.50 34.74
CA SER A 383 -0.87 -2.19 34.59
C SER A 383 -1.73 -3.19 35.39
N PHE A 384 -3.04 -3.05 35.32
CA PHE A 384 -4.02 -3.82 36.10
C PHE A 384 -3.74 -5.35 36.11
N PRO A 385 -3.23 -5.95 37.19
CA PRO A 385 -2.89 -7.39 37.25
C PRO A 385 -4.08 -8.28 36.93
N LEU A 386 -5.28 -7.91 37.42
CA LEU A 386 -6.52 -8.63 37.15
C LEU A 386 -6.89 -8.71 35.68
N ALA A 387 -6.68 -7.64 34.89
CA ALA A 387 -6.98 -7.64 33.47
C ALA A 387 -6.12 -8.67 32.72
N TRP A 388 -4.84 -8.77 33.08
CA TRP A 388 -3.91 -9.75 32.50
C TRP A 388 -4.21 -11.16 32.96
N ALA A 389 -4.63 -11.35 34.23
CA ALA A 389 -5.02 -12.65 34.79
C ALA A 389 -6.29 -13.20 34.11
N VAL A 390 -7.34 -12.37 33.94
CA VAL A 390 -8.57 -12.73 33.22
C VAL A 390 -8.26 -13.09 31.78
N ARG A 391 -7.44 -12.28 31.12
CA ARG A 391 -7.02 -12.54 29.76
C ARG A 391 -6.24 -13.85 29.60
N GLY A 392 -5.30 -14.13 30.48
CA GLY A 392 -4.56 -15.39 30.49
C GLY A 392 -5.45 -16.61 30.74
N TRP A 393 -6.50 -16.46 31.56
CA TRP A 393 -7.50 -17.51 31.78
C TRP A 393 -8.35 -17.76 30.53
N LEU A 394 -8.82 -16.70 29.87
CA LEU A 394 -9.54 -16.78 28.57
C LEU A 394 -8.70 -17.43 27.49
N ASP A 395 -7.42 -17.08 27.40
CA ASP A 395 -6.50 -17.67 26.42
C ASP A 395 -6.34 -19.19 26.64
N ARG A 396 -6.29 -19.64 27.90
CA ARG A 396 -6.27 -21.08 28.21
C ARG A 396 -7.55 -21.79 27.79
N LEU A 397 -8.72 -21.19 27.99
CA LEU A 397 -9.99 -21.77 27.54
C LEU A 397 -10.04 -22.08 26.06
N VAL A 398 -9.38 -21.24 25.24
CA VAL A 398 -9.28 -21.44 23.78
C VAL A 398 -8.02 -22.23 23.39
N GLY A 399 -7.30 -22.80 24.37
CA GLY A 399 -6.11 -23.64 24.14
C GLY A 399 -4.85 -22.85 23.79
N GLY A 400 -4.73 -21.60 24.22
CA GLY A 400 -3.54 -20.77 24.13
C GLY A 400 -2.53 -21.02 25.26
N VAL A 401 -1.41 -20.29 25.26
CA VAL A 401 -0.28 -20.48 26.20
C VAL A 401 -0.53 -19.96 27.62
N GLY A 402 -1.53 -19.08 27.82
CA GLY A 402 -1.79 -18.45 29.12
C GLY A 402 -0.59 -17.64 29.65
N LEU A 403 -0.59 -17.33 30.95
CA LEU A 403 0.46 -16.53 31.64
C LEU A 403 1.69 -17.33 32.13
N ARG A 404 1.98 -18.53 31.62
CA ARG A 404 2.87 -19.48 32.32
C ARG A 404 4.32 -19.56 31.87
N ARG A 405 4.77 -18.77 30.88
CA ARG A 405 6.16 -18.96 30.39
C ARG A 405 7.23 -18.25 31.20
N GLY A 406 6.84 -17.26 32.01
CA GLY A 406 7.78 -16.49 32.80
C GLY A 406 8.82 -15.76 31.95
N ARG A 407 9.93 -15.46 32.55
CA ARG A 407 11.07 -14.73 31.95
C ARG A 407 12.36 -15.54 32.16
N ARG A 408 13.19 -15.68 31.13
CA ARG A 408 14.45 -16.45 31.23
C ARG A 408 15.49 -15.75 32.11
N ASP A 409 15.62 -14.43 31.99
CA ASP A 409 16.59 -13.60 32.71
C ASP A 409 15.87 -12.35 33.25
N ALA A 410 16.01 -12.07 34.55
CA ALA A 410 15.30 -10.98 35.23
C ALA A 410 15.73 -9.57 34.73
N ARG A 411 16.90 -9.42 34.14
CA ARG A 411 17.48 -8.11 33.78
C ARG A 411 17.71 -7.92 32.28
N ARG A 412 17.89 -8.99 31.50
CA ARG A 412 18.25 -8.90 30.08
C ARG A 412 17.34 -9.72 29.19
N LEU A 413 16.94 -9.11 28.08
CA LEU A 413 16.17 -9.75 27.02
C LEU A 413 17.04 -9.99 25.78
N ARG A 414 16.71 -11.01 25.02
CA ARG A 414 17.28 -11.33 23.71
C ARG A 414 16.17 -11.61 22.71
N VAL A 415 16.41 -11.37 21.44
CA VAL A 415 15.50 -11.77 20.37
C VAL A 415 15.22 -13.28 20.49
N GLY A 416 13.94 -13.64 20.40
CA GLY A 416 13.47 -15.01 20.58
C GLY A 416 13.13 -15.40 22.04
N ASP A 417 13.44 -14.59 23.07
CA ASP A 417 13.03 -14.86 24.44
C ASP A 417 11.51 -14.83 24.58
N SER A 418 10.97 -15.78 25.34
CA SER A 418 9.56 -15.77 25.77
C SER A 418 9.40 -14.89 27.00
N LEU A 419 8.40 -14.02 26.98
CA LEU A 419 8.07 -13.09 28.03
C LEU A 419 6.57 -13.21 28.34
N ASP A 420 6.20 -14.05 29.28
CA ASP A 420 4.83 -14.47 29.58
C ASP A 420 4.11 -15.03 28.32
N PHE A 421 3.23 -14.27 27.70
CA PHE A 421 2.53 -14.63 26.46
C PHE A 421 3.03 -13.86 25.22
N TRP A 422 4.18 -13.18 25.38
CA TRP A 422 4.86 -12.45 24.30
C TRP A 422 6.17 -13.13 23.93
N ARG A 423 6.63 -12.88 22.72
CA ARG A 423 7.98 -13.21 22.27
C ARG A 423 8.71 -11.94 21.86
N VAL A 424 9.94 -11.80 22.32
CA VAL A 424 10.82 -10.71 21.89
C VAL A 424 11.13 -10.91 20.40
N GLU A 425 10.64 -10.01 19.56
CA GLU A 425 10.86 -10.03 18.12
C GLU A 425 12.05 -9.16 17.73
N GLU A 426 12.19 -8.01 18.39
CA GLU A 426 13.29 -7.07 18.16
C GLU A 426 13.66 -6.36 19.46
N ILE A 427 14.95 -6.09 19.63
CA ILE A 427 15.48 -5.27 20.71
C ILE A 427 16.68 -4.44 20.23
N GLU A 428 16.54 -3.13 20.25
CA GLU A 428 17.61 -2.14 20.14
C GLU A 428 17.85 -1.57 21.53
N ARG A 429 18.96 -1.96 22.17
CA ARG A 429 19.20 -1.58 23.57
C ARG A 429 19.29 -0.07 23.76
N GLY A 430 18.59 0.42 24.76
CA GLY A 430 18.45 1.85 25.03
C GLY A 430 17.34 2.51 24.23
N ARG A 431 16.77 1.88 23.19
CA ARG A 431 15.89 2.53 22.24
C ARG A 431 14.56 1.83 21.97
N LEU A 432 14.58 0.54 21.64
CA LEU A 432 13.38 -0.18 21.17
C LEU A 432 13.29 -1.58 21.76
N LEU A 433 12.11 -1.94 22.28
CA LEU A 433 11.69 -3.29 22.55
C LEU A 433 10.38 -3.57 21.81
N ARG A 434 10.39 -4.57 20.92
CA ARG A 434 9.20 -5.06 20.21
C ARG A 434 8.87 -6.48 20.63
N LEU A 435 7.62 -6.67 21.01
CA LEU A 435 7.07 -7.93 21.45
C LEU A 435 5.95 -8.37 20.52
N ARG A 436 5.96 -9.64 20.10
CA ARG A 436 4.88 -10.27 19.36
C ARG A 436 4.06 -11.16 20.28
N ALA A 437 2.73 -11.05 20.20
CA ALA A 437 1.83 -11.90 20.97
C ALA A 437 1.86 -13.35 20.46
N GLU A 438 1.98 -14.29 21.37
CA GLU A 438 1.85 -15.74 21.12
C GLU A 438 0.50 -16.32 21.58
N MET A 439 -0.36 -15.46 22.10
CA MET A 439 -1.75 -15.81 22.43
C MET A 439 -2.53 -16.23 21.18
N ARG A 440 -3.54 -17.07 21.35
CA ARG A 440 -4.51 -17.36 20.29
C ARG A 440 -5.44 -16.16 20.08
N LEU A 441 -5.10 -15.34 19.10
CA LEU A 441 -5.87 -14.19 18.68
C LEU A 441 -6.47 -14.41 17.29
N PRO A 442 -7.63 -13.84 17.00
CA PRO A 442 -8.13 -13.80 15.63
C PRO A 442 -7.39 -12.72 14.81
N GLY A 443 -6.06 -12.78 14.82
CA GLY A 443 -5.16 -11.82 14.17
C GLY A 443 -3.76 -11.90 14.76
N LEU A 444 -2.93 -10.94 14.38
CA LEU A 444 -1.57 -10.77 14.90
C LEU A 444 -1.51 -9.51 15.74
N ALA A 445 -0.80 -9.56 16.88
CA ALA A 445 -0.66 -8.41 17.76
C ALA A 445 0.79 -8.19 18.19
N TRP A 446 1.15 -6.93 18.31
CA TRP A 446 2.47 -6.50 18.77
C TRP A 446 2.36 -5.39 19.78
N LEU A 447 3.38 -5.30 20.62
CA LEU A 447 3.59 -4.22 21.55
C LEU A 447 5.01 -3.68 21.34
N GLU A 448 5.12 -2.41 20.99
CA GLU A 448 6.39 -1.70 20.86
C GLU A 448 6.52 -0.69 21.99
N MET A 449 7.71 -0.62 22.56
CA MET A 449 8.11 0.37 23.55
C MET A 449 9.39 1.03 23.10
N ARG A 450 9.36 2.35 22.96
CA ARG A 450 10.50 3.18 22.54
C ARG A 450 10.86 4.20 23.60
N VAL A 451 12.15 4.44 23.66
CA VAL A 451 12.78 5.50 24.43
C VAL A 451 13.53 6.37 23.43
N ASP A 452 13.07 7.59 23.22
CA ASP A 452 13.67 8.55 22.28
C ASP A 452 14.08 9.82 23.05
N ASP A 453 15.05 10.58 22.53
CA ASP A 453 15.41 11.88 23.06
C ASP A 453 14.24 12.86 22.78
N GLY A 454 13.90 13.68 23.79
CA GLY A 454 12.84 14.70 23.73
C GLY A 454 13.38 16.11 23.96
N ASP A 455 12.57 17.13 23.65
CA ASP A 455 12.95 18.55 23.70
C ASP A 455 13.33 19.09 25.10
N GLY A 456 13.21 18.30 26.17
CA GLY A 456 13.54 18.70 27.55
C GLY A 456 13.73 17.50 28.48
N GLY A 457 13.92 16.31 27.94
CA GLY A 457 14.02 15.05 28.68
C GLY A 457 13.95 13.85 27.76
N VAL A 458 13.43 12.75 28.27
CA VAL A 458 13.26 11.51 27.51
C VAL A 458 11.79 11.32 27.17
N ARG A 459 11.51 10.94 25.92
CA ARG A 459 10.17 10.58 25.47
C ARG A 459 10.00 9.07 25.47
N TYR A 460 9.05 8.60 26.28
CA TYR A 460 8.56 7.23 26.20
C TYR A 460 7.39 7.12 25.24
N ARG A 461 7.50 6.23 24.25
CA ARG A 461 6.44 5.95 23.29
C ARG A 461 6.10 4.46 23.33
N GLN A 462 4.83 4.17 23.59
CA GLN A 462 4.27 2.83 23.56
C GLN A 462 3.25 2.71 22.44
N ARG A 463 3.36 1.64 21.63
CA ARG A 463 2.48 1.39 20.52
C ARG A 463 1.98 -0.05 20.54
N ALA A 464 0.68 -0.23 20.69
CA ALA A 464 0.03 -1.53 20.52
C ALA A 464 -0.54 -1.62 19.11
N LEU A 465 -0.23 -2.70 18.41
CA LEU A 465 -0.61 -2.94 17.02
C LEU A 465 -1.42 -4.23 16.95
N PHE A 466 -2.52 -4.21 16.19
CA PHE A 466 -3.32 -5.40 15.94
C PHE A 466 -3.74 -5.49 14.47
N HIS A 467 -3.33 -6.55 13.82
CA HIS A 467 -3.73 -6.90 12.46
C HIS A 467 -4.84 -7.95 12.53
N PRO A 468 -6.11 -7.58 12.29
CA PRO A 468 -7.24 -8.50 12.39
C PRO A 468 -7.21 -9.55 11.29
N ARG A 469 -7.67 -10.77 11.59
CA ARG A 469 -7.85 -11.83 10.62
C ARG A 469 -9.34 -12.12 10.45
N GLY A 470 -9.89 -11.71 9.32
CA GLY A 470 -11.31 -11.84 9.01
C GLY A 470 -12.21 -11.07 9.96
N LEU A 471 -13.53 -11.28 9.85
CA LEU A 471 -14.54 -10.57 10.64
C LEU A 471 -14.34 -10.74 12.15
N LEU A 472 -13.97 -11.95 12.61
CA LEU A 472 -13.73 -12.21 14.02
C LEU A 472 -12.61 -11.35 14.60
N GLY A 473 -11.57 -11.05 13.80
CA GLY A 473 -10.51 -10.13 14.21
C GLY A 473 -11.01 -8.72 14.43
N HIS A 474 -11.86 -8.22 13.56
CA HIS A 474 -12.48 -6.90 13.72
C HIS A 474 -13.40 -6.82 14.92
N LEU A 475 -14.27 -7.82 15.10
CA LEU A 475 -15.16 -7.89 16.27
C LEU A 475 -14.38 -7.96 17.57
N TYR A 476 -13.32 -8.77 17.60
CA TYR A 476 -12.41 -8.84 18.74
C TYR A 476 -11.82 -7.48 19.09
N TRP A 477 -11.25 -6.75 18.10
CA TRP A 477 -10.67 -5.43 18.37
C TRP A 477 -11.70 -4.46 18.93
N TRP A 478 -12.89 -4.38 18.34
CA TRP A 478 -13.94 -3.47 18.83
C TRP A 478 -14.40 -3.80 20.23
N SER A 479 -14.41 -5.10 20.61
CA SER A 479 -14.76 -5.50 21.98
C SER A 479 -13.69 -5.14 23.01
N VAL A 480 -12.39 -5.17 22.62
CA VAL A 480 -11.29 -4.91 23.56
C VAL A 480 -10.79 -3.47 23.54
N SER A 481 -11.06 -2.68 22.50
CA SER A 481 -10.54 -1.32 22.33
C SER A 481 -10.88 -0.36 23.48
N PRO A 482 -12.07 -0.38 24.12
CA PRO A 482 -12.33 0.45 25.29
C PRO A 482 -11.42 0.13 26.47
N PHE A 483 -11.12 -1.16 26.67
CA PHE A 483 -10.21 -1.61 27.75
C PHE A 483 -8.76 -1.28 27.43
N HIS A 484 -8.35 -1.31 26.15
CA HIS A 484 -7.03 -0.90 25.72
C HIS A 484 -6.68 0.51 26.20
N ALA A 485 -7.57 1.46 26.05
CA ALA A 485 -7.34 2.83 26.48
C ALA A 485 -6.98 2.94 27.97
N VAL A 486 -7.64 2.16 28.81
CA VAL A 486 -7.40 2.14 30.27
C VAL A 486 -6.13 1.39 30.62
N VAL A 487 -5.97 0.17 30.08
CA VAL A 487 -4.84 -0.73 30.41
C VAL A 487 -3.52 -0.17 29.89
N PHE A 488 -3.45 0.20 28.62
CA PHE A 488 -2.20 0.71 28.02
C PHE A 488 -1.89 2.16 28.42
N GLY A 489 -2.92 2.98 28.67
CA GLY A 489 -2.73 4.31 29.25
C GLY A 489 -2.19 4.25 30.69
N GLY A 490 -2.67 3.28 31.48
CA GLY A 490 -2.17 2.95 32.82
C GLY A 490 -0.72 2.45 32.80
N MET A 491 -0.44 1.51 31.89
CA MET A 491 0.88 0.94 31.69
C MET A 491 1.93 2.01 31.37
N ALA A 492 1.67 2.87 30.40
CA ALA A 492 2.60 3.94 30.01
C ALA A 492 2.91 4.90 31.18
N ARG A 493 1.89 5.28 31.97
CA ARG A 493 2.08 6.11 33.16
C ARG A 493 2.92 5.42 34.23
N ASN A 494 2.66 4.15 34.48
CA ASN A 494 3.33 3.42 35.55
C ASN A 494 4.78 3.04 35.20
N ILE A 495 5.10 2.84 33.92
CA ILE A 495 6.48 2.64 33.44
C ILE A 495 7.31 3.90 33.72
N VAL A 496 6.81 5.07 33.34
CA VAL A 496 7.50 6.35 33.64
C VAL A 496 7.66 6.57 35.14
N ARG A 497 6.61 6.36 35.93
CA ARG A 497 6.69 6.45 37.40
C ARG A 497 7.67 5.47 38.03
N ALA A 498 7.80 4.25 37.47
CA ALA A 498 8.78 3.29 37.97
C ALA A 498 10.22 3.74 37.65
N ALA A 499 10.44 4.39 36.50
CA ALA A 499 11.73 4.96 36.17
C ALA A 499 12.09 6.13 37.10
N ASP A 500 11.13 6.99 37.47
CA ASP A 500 11.33 8.07 38.43
C ASP A 500 11.78 7.52 39.81
N ARG A 501 11.13 6.47 40.34
CA ARG A 501 11.49 5.85 41.62
C ARG A 501 12.90 5.24 41.64
N THR A 502 13.29 4.57 40.54
CA THR A 502 14.65 4.00 40.44
C THR A 502 15.75 5.07 40.39
N ARG A 503 15.42 6.32 40.06
CA ARG A 503 16.33 7.47 40.17
C ARG A 503 16.52 7.89 41.63
N ASP A 504 15.45 7.93 42.42
CA ASP A 504 15.49 8.34 43.82
C ASP A 504 16.25 7.34 44.70
N ASP A 505 16.13 6.04 44.42
CA ASP A 505 16.85 4.97 45.10
C ASP A 505 18.36 4.90 44.77
N ALA A 506 18.80 5.59 43.69
CA ALA A 506 20.20 5.65 43.27
C ALA A 506 20.93 6.92 43.72
N ARG A 507 20.24 7.84 44.39
CA ARG A 507 20.78 9.02 45.04
C ARG A 507 20.96 8.79 46.55
#